data_5d35189bc8dc1034d963941f99328aee
#
_entry.id   5d35189bc8dc1034d963941f99328aee
#
_cell.length_a   1.000
_cell.length_b   1.000
_cell.length_c   1.000
_cell.angle_alpha   90.00
_cell.angle_beta   90.00
_cell.angle_gamma   90.00
#
_symmetry.space_group_name_H-M   'P 1'
#
loop_
_entity.id
_entity.type
_entity.pdbx_description
1 polymer ?
#
loop_
_entity_poly.entity_id
_entity_poly.type
_entity_poly.pdbx_seq_one_letter_code
_entity_poly.pdbx_strand_id
1 'polypeptide(L)'
;PKWENIDFSLRPERALLGLRSSLGLYANLRPARIFPALVDASTLKREVVEGLDLLVVRELTGGIYFGEPRGVDTLEDGTRRGFNTLVYTEPEIERIARIAFDVAGKRNNSVCSVDKANVLEATGFWREVVTNLHSNYSNVNLSHMYVDNCAMQLVRNPKQFDVIVTTNMFGDILSDEASMLTGSIGMLPSASLGEKHAMYEPIHGSAPDIAGQKLANPLATILSVGMMFKYSLDREEPNTWIESAVESVLEKGVRTRDIMSPGMKEVGTQTMGDLVAEELEKKKNG
;
A
#
# COMPACT_ATOMS: atom_id res chain seq x y z
N PRO A 1 -1.11 12.71 -19.77
CA PRO A 1 -1.14 13.72 -20.86
C PRO A 1 -2.55 14.05 -21.33
N LYS A 2 -3.44 13.06 -21.57
CA LYS A 2 -4.79 13.32 -22.09
C LYS A 2 -5.66 14.15 -21.14
N TRP A 3 -5.44 14.05 -19.83
CA TRP A 3 -6.25 14.63 -18.77
C TRP A 3 -5.57 15.78 -18.00
N GLU A 4 -4.35 16.15 -18.36
CA GLU A 4 -3.57 17.18 -17.63
C GLU A 4 -4.14 18.59 -17.78
N ASN A 5 -4.77 18.87 -18.92
CA ASN A 5 -5.29 20.20 -19.25
C ASN A 5 -6.80 20.37 -18.96
N ILE A 6 -7.43 19.42 -18.26
CA ILE A 6 -8.82 19.54 -17.84
C ILE A 6 -8.90 20.19 -16.46
N ASP A 7 -10.10 20.72 -16.13
CA ASP A 7 -10.39 21.25 -14.81
C ASP A 7 -10.02 20.22 -13.71
N PHE A 8 -9.44 20.70 -12.62
CA PHE A 8 -8.98 19.85 -11.51
C PHE A 8 -10.10 18.96 -10.95
N SER A 9 -11.35 19.44 -10.95
CA SER A 9 -12.53 18.68 -10.48
C SER A 9 -12.86 17.47 -11.35
N LEU A 10 -12.42 17.45 -12.61
CA LEU A 10 -12.70 16.39 -13.59
C LEU A 10 -11.54 15.38 -13.75
N ARG A 11 -10.46 15.57 -13.04
CA ARG A 11 -9.29 14.66 -13.12
C ARG A 11 -9.60 13.27 -12.57
N PRO A 12 -9.04 12.19 -13.17
CA PRO A 12 -9.26 10.81 -12.74
C PRO A 12 -8.98 10.57 -11.24
N GLU A 13 -7.98 11.24 -10.68
CA GLU A 13 -7.61 11.15 -9.26
C GLU A 13 -8.76 11.58 -8.34
N ARG A 14 -9.57 12.57 -8.78
CA ARG A 14 -10.77 13.03 -8.04
C ARG A 14 -11.86 11.96 -8.01
N ALA A 15 -12.01 11.18 -9.08
CA ALA A 15 -12.96 10.07 -9.11
C ALA A 15 -12.58 8.99 -8.09
N LEU A 16 -11.31 8.66 -7.97
CA LEU A 16 -10.81 7.69 -6.98
C LEU A 16 -11.03 8.18 -5.54
N LEU A 17 -10.71 9.44 -5.26
CA LEU A 17 -10.97 10.05 -3.94
C LEU A 17 -12.47 10.07 -3.63
N GLY A 18 -13.31 10.39 -4.64
CA GLY A 18 -14.78 10.36 -4.53
C GLY A 18 -15.31 8.96 -4.20
N LEU A 19 -14.80 7.91 -4.85
CA LEU A 19 -15.16 6.52 -4.56
C LEU A 19 -14.79 6.13 -3.13
N ARG A 20 -13.56 6.41 -2.70
CA ARG A 20 -13.09 6.13 -1.33
C ARG A 20 -13.97 6.79 -0.29
N SER A 21 -14.29 8.07 -0.48
CA SER A 21 -15.18 8.83 0.40
C SER A 21 -16.61 8.28 0.40
N SER A 22 -17.21 8.07 -0.78
CA SER A 22 -18.61 7.61 -0.92
C SER A 22 -18.82 6.19 -0.37
N LEU A 23 -17.82 5.33 -0.45
CA LEU A 23 -17.85 3.96 0.08
C LEU A 23 -17.37 3.88 1.53
N GLY A 24 -16.92 4.99 2.13
CA GLY A 24 -16.41 5.03 3.49
C GLY A 24 -15.15 4.18 3.71
N LEU A 25 -14.26 4.15 2.72
CA LEU A 25 -13.03 3.37 2.76
C LEU A 25 -11.95 4.15 3.52
N TYR A 26 -11.68 3.77 4.75
CA TYR A 26 -10.75 4.49 5.62
C TYR A 26 -9.39 3.80 5.83
N ALA A 27 -9.31 2.49 5.63
CA ALA A 27 -8.08 1.73 5.85
C ALA A 27 -7.53 1.18 4.54
N ASN A 28 -6.36 1.65 4.13
CA ASN A 28 -5.67 1.10 2.97
C ASN A 28 -4.51 0.21 3.40
N LEU A 29 -4.60 -1.05 3.04
CA LEU A 29 -3.61 -2.08 3.29
C LEU A 29 -2.71 -2.22 2.08
N ARG A 30 -1.42 -1.97 2.23
CA ARG A 30 -0.39 -2.03 1.18
C ARG A 30 0.74 -2.95 1.61
N PRO A 31 0.68 -4.26 1.29
CA PRO A 31 1.76 -5.17 1.59
C PRO A 31 2.96 -4.92 0.66
N ALA A 32 4.16 -4.94 1.23
CA ALA A 32 5.42 -4.96 0.50
C ALA A 32 6.15 -6.25 0.85
N ARG A 33 5.90 -7.28 0.05
CA ARG A 33 6.51 -8.61 0.15
C ARG A 33 7.37 -8.88 -1.08
N ILE A 34 8.57 -9.42 -0.87
CA ILE A 34 9.41 -9.84 -1.97
C ILE A 34 9.26 -11.36 -2.20
N PHE A 35 9.00 -11.74 -3.44
CA PHE A 35 9.02 -13.14 -3.83
C PHE A 35 10.46 -13.64 -3.95
N PRO A 36 10.81 -14.84 -3.46
CA PRO A 36 12.18 -15.36 -3.52
C PRO A 36 12.81 -15.29 -4.91
N ALA A 37 12.02 -15.58 -5.95
CA ALA A 37 12.46 -15.52 -7.35
C ALA A 37 12.70 -14.09 -7.88
N LEU A 38 12.34 -13.05 -7.14
CA LEU A 38 12.50 -11.63 -7.54
C LEU A 38 13.50 -10.85 -6.66
N VAL A 39 14.19 -11.50 -5.73
CA VAL A 39 15.14 -10.81 -4.84
C VAL A 39 16.19 -10.04 -5.64
N ASP A 40 16.67 -10.58 -6.76
CA ASP A 40 17.65 -9.95 -7.62
C ASP A 40 17.07 -8.86 -8.56
N ALA A 41 15.76 -8.68 -8.59
CA ALA A 41 15.10 -7.57 -9.28
C ALA A 41 15.08 -6.28 -8.45
N SER A 42 15.31 -6.36 -7.14
CA SER A 42 15.47 -5.19 -6.28
C SER A 42 16.75 -4.42 -6.59
N THR A 43 16.69 -3.11 -6.47
CA THR A 43 17.88 -2.24 -6.57
C THR A 43 18.73 -2.24 -5.31
N LEU A 44 18.21 -2.79 -4.21
CA LEU A 44 18.94 -2.94 -2.95
C LEU A 44 19.70 -4.27 -2.91
N LYS A 45 20.65 -4.35 -1.99
CA LYS A 45 21.40 -5.59 -1.77
C LYS A 45 20.48 -6.71 -1.29
N ARG A 46 20.75 -7.94 -1.74
CA ARG A 46 19.98 -9.14 -1.38
C ARG A 46 19.76 -9.28 0.13
N GLU A 47 20.81 -9.10 0.94
CA GLU A 47 20.72 -9.22 2.40
C GLU A 47 19.76 -8.22 3.07
N VAL A 48 19.44 -7.11 2.41
CA VAL A 48 18.48 -6.10 2.89
C VAL A 48 17.05 -6.55 2.64
N VAL A 49 16.77 -7.12 1.48
CA VAL A 49 15.40 -7.37 0.99
C VAL A 49 14.94 -8.82 1.03
N GLU A 50 15.86 -9.79 1.06
CA GLU A 50 15.51 -11.23 1.10
C GLU A 50 14.66 -11.56 2.32
N GLY A 51 13.49 -12.15 2.09
CA GLY A 51 12.52 -12.46 3.14
C GLY A 51 11.74 -11.25 3.66
N LEU A 52 11.77 -10.12 2.95
CA LEU A 52 10.96 -8.95 3.30
C LEU A 52 9.47 -9.27 3.20
N ASP A 53 8.73 -8.98 4.25
CA ASP A 53 7.28 -9.03 4.34
C ASP A 53 6.80 -8.00 5.37
N LEU A 54 6.47 -6.80 4.92
CA LEU A 54 5.90 -5.74 5.74
C LEU A 54 4.54 -5.28 5.19
N LEU A 55 3.72 -4.72 6.04
CA LEU A 55 2.42 -4.17 5.69
C LEU A 55 2.32 -2.70 6.12
N VAL A 56 2.03 -1.81 5.19
CA VAL A 56 1.66 -0.43 5.50
C VAL A 56 0.14 -0.32 5.61
N VAL A 57 -0.33 0.15 6.76
CA VAL A 57 -1.74 0.47 7.04
C VAL A 57 -1.87 2.00 7.02
N ARG A 58 -2.39 2.51 5.90
CA ARG A 58 -2.57 3.93 5.62
C ARG A 58 -3.99 4.36 5.92
N GLU A 59 -4.18 5.41 6.71
CA GLU A 59 -5.48 6.09 6.82
C GLU A 59 -5.81 6.81 5.51
N LEU A 60 -7.06 6.72 5.00
CA LEU A 60 -7.40 7.19 3.66
C LEU A 60 -8.33 8.40 3.60
N THR A 61 -9.07 8.70 4.65
CA THR A 61 -10.22 9.63 4.58
C THR A 61 -10.06 10.89 5.41
N GLY A 62 -8.96 11.00 6.15
CA GLY A 62 -8.60 12.17 6.94
C GLY A 62 -7.32 12.86 6.48
N GLY A 63 -6.82 13.70 7.36
CA GLY A 63 -5.53 14.37 7.22
C GLY A 63 -5.53 15.52 6.22
N ILE A 64 -4.34 15.85 5.73
CA ILE A 64 -4.11 17.03 4.89
C ILE A 64 -4.77 16.93 3.50
N TYR A 65 -5.13 15.73 3.04
CA TYR A 65 -5.81 15.55 1.75
C TYR A 65 -7.28 15.95 1.79
N PHE A 66 -7.89 15.99 2.97
CA PHE A 66 -9.32 16.28 3.16
C PHE A 66 -9.59 17.46 4.11
N GLY A 67 -8.60 17.86 4.91
CA GLY A 67 -8.75 18.93 5.88
C GLY A 67 -9.13 20.29 5.26
N GLU A 68 -9.98 21.02 5.96
CA GLU A 68 -10.42 22.37 5.61
C GLU A 68 -10.04 23.34 6.74
N PRO A 69 -9.77 24.63 6.44
CA PRO A 69 -9.74 25.28 5.12
C PRO A 69 -8.51 24.90 4.29
N ARG A 70 -8.66 24.96 2.96
CA ARG A 70 -7.58 24.69 1.99
C ARG A 70 -7.74 25.53 0.75
N GLY A 71 -6.66 25.91 0.10
CA GLY A 71 -6.76 26.69 -1.12
C GLY A 71 -5.53 27.51 -1.46
N VAL A 72 -5.74 28.39 -2.43
CA VAL A 72 -4.81 29.46 -2.76
C VAL A 72 -5.59 30.77 -2.73
N ASP A 73 -5.16 31.72 -1.92
CA ASP A 73 -5.74 33.06 -1.82
C ASP A 73 -4.70 34.15 -2.13
N THR A 74 -5.18 35.39 -2.22
CA THR A 74 -4.34 36.56 -2.37
C THR A 74 -4.59 37.49 -1.18
N LEU A 75 -3.54 37.80 -0.46
CA LEU A 75 -3.57 38.71 0.69
C LEU A 75 -3.78 40.16 0.25
N GLU A 76 -4.08 41.04 1.21
CA GLU A 76 -4.34 42.48 0.97
C GLU A 76 -3.17 43.20 0.28
N ASP A 77 -1.93 42.77 0.53
CA ASP A 77 -0.72 43.29 -0.08
C ASP A 77 -0.42 42.74 -1.49
N GLY A 78 -1.29 41.90 -2.04
CA GLY A 78 -1.13 41.23 -3.33
C GLY A 78 -0.32 39.94 -3.28
N THR A 79 0.22 39.53 -2.11
CA THR A 79 0.95 38.27 -1.95
C THR A 79 0.01 37.08 -2.09
N ARG A 80 0.38 36.09 -2.91
CA ARG A 80 -0.35 34.81 -3.02
C ARG A 80 0.09 33.84 -1.94
N ARG A 81 -0.90 33.14 -1.34
CA ARG A 81 -0.67 32.15 -0.29
C ARG A 81 -1.40 30.86 -0.63
N GLY A 82 -0.67 29.72 -0.60
CA GLY A 82 -1.25 28.38 -0.67
C GLY A 82 -1.26 27.72 0.72
N PHE A 83 -2.34 27.03 1.08
CA PHE A 83 -2.49 26.39 2.39
C PHE A 83 -3.34 25.14 2.34
N ASN A 84 -3.03 24.19 3.22
CA ASN A 84 -3.82 22.99 3.51
C ASN A 84 -3.87 22.79 5.03
N THR A 85 -4.94 22.21 5.52
CA THR A 85 -5.12 21.90 6.95
C THR A 85 -4.94 20.42 7.21
N LEU A 86 -4.11 20.08 8.18
CA LEU A 86 -3.93 18.71 8.67
C LEU A 86 -4.84 18.50 9.89
N VAL A 87 -5.86 17.66 9.74
CA VAL A 87 -6.84 17.38 10.80
C VAL A 87 -7.04 15.88 10.93
N TYR A 88 -7.07 15.40 12.16
CA TYR A 88 -7.51 14.07 12.56
C TYR A 88 -8.36 14.16 13.81
N THR A 89 -9.45 13.41 13.84
CA THR A 89 -10.27 13.19 15.02
C THR A 89 -9.89 11.88 15.71
N GLU A 90 -10.17 11.78 17.02
CA GLU A 90 -9.89 10.57 17.80
C GLU A 90 -10.52 9.31 17.19
N PRO A 91 -11.82 9.29 16.76
CA PRO A 91 -12.41 8.11 16.11
C PRO A 91 -11.73 7.69 14.80
N GLU A 92 -11.21 8.66 14.02
CA GLU A 92 -10.47 8.35 12.79
C GLU A 92 -9.15 7.65 13.09
N ILE A 93 -8.44 8.10 14.13
CA ILE A 93 -7.18 7.49 14.55
C ILE A 93 -7.43 6.12 15.17
N GLU A 94 -8.44 6.00 16.06
CA GLU A 94 -8.76 4.73 16.70
C GLU A 94 -9.11 3.64 15.68
N ARG A 95 -10.01 3.93 14.71
CA ARG A 95 -10.46 2.93 13.74
C ARG A 95 -9.32 2.36 12.91
N ILE A 96 -8.37 3.21 12.47
CA ILE A 96 -7.24 2.74 11.68
C ILE A 96 -6.21 2.00 12.54
N ALA A 97 -5.99 2.43 13.77
CA ALA A 97 -5.09 1.77 14.70
C ALA A 97 -5.62 0.38 15.11
N ARG A 98 -6.95 0.21 15.30
CA ARG A 98 -7.57 -1.11 15.53
C ARG A 98 -7.26 -2.07 14.37
N ILE A 99 -7.45 -1.65 13.13
CA ILE A 99 -7.10 -2.46 11.96
C ILE A 99 -5.62 -2.88 12.00
N ALA A 100 -4.72 -1.95 12.33
CA ALA A 100 -3.29 -2.26 12.39
C ALA A 100 -2.96 -3.27 13.49
N PHE A 101 -3.54 -3.14 14.68
CA PHE A 101 -3.33 -4.08 15.78
C PHE A 101 -3.95 -5.45 15.48
N ASP A 102 -5.17 -5.50 14.94
CA ASP A 102 -5.85 -6.75 14.57
C ASP A 102 -5.08 -7.53 13.49
N VAL A 103 -4.56 -6.82 12.50
CA VAL A 103 -3.73 -7.44 11.44
C VAL A 103 -2.39 -7.89 12.00
N ALA A 104 -1.73 -7.09 12.84
CA ALA A 104 -0.46 -7.47 13.47
C ALA A 104 -0.61 -8.72 14.33
N GLY A 105 -1.76 -8.87 15.03
CA GLY A 105 -2.07 -10.08 15.81
C GLY A 105 -2.16 -11.37 14.98
N LYS A 106 -2.39 -11.24 13.66
CA LYS A 106 -2.38 -12.35 12.70
C LYS A 106 -1.03 -12.49 11.97
N ARG A 107 -0.04 -11.67 12.33
CA ARG A 107 1.32 -11.64 11.75
C ARG A 107 2.36 -11.83 12.88
N ASN A 108 3.39 -10.98 12.93
CA ASN A 108 4.47 -11.10 13.92
C ASN A 108 4.25 -10.26 15.19
N ASN A 109 3.02 -9.83 15.46
CA ASN A 109 2.62 -9.08 16.66
C ASN A 109 3.41 -7.79 16.88
N SER A 110 3.75 -7.04 15.83
CA SER A 110 4.51 -5.80 15.95
C SER A 110 3.91 -4.68 15.10
N VAL A 111 3.64 -3.55 15.73
CA VAL A 111 3.16 -2.32 15.09
C VAL A 111 4.15 -1.19 15.30
N CYS A 112 4.56 -0.52 14.23
CA CYS A 112 5.26 0.75 14.27
C CYS A 112 4.31 1.87 13.86
N SER A 113 3.91 2.71 14.80
CA SER A 113 3.12 3.92 14.52
C SER A 113 4.05 5.03 14.05
N VAL A 114 3.83 5.52 12.82
CA VAL A 114 4.70 6.51 12.19
C VAL A 114 4.01 7.87 12.12
N ASP A 115 4.70 8.89 12.60
CA ASP A 115 4.18 10.25 12.78
C ASP A 115 5.27 11.32 12.63
N LYS A 116 4.94 12.58 12.88
CA LYS A 116 5.86 13.71 13.00
C LYS A 116 5.57 14.49 14.30
N ALA A 117 5.36 13.77 15.39
CA ALA A 117 4.92 14.30 16.68
C ALA A 117 5.87 15.34 17.31
N ASN A 118 7.12 15.39 16.86
CA ASN A 118 8.08 16.40 17.33
C ASN A 118 7.87 17.79 16.71
N VAL A 119 6.96 17.93 15.72
CA VAL A 119 6.74 19.19 14.99
C VAL A 119 5.26 19.50 14.78
N LEU A 120 4.41 18.49 14.60
CA LEU A 120 3.01 18.64 14.20
C LEU A 120 2.07 18.18 15.32
N GLU A 121 1.28 19.08 15.86
CA GLU A 121 0.32 18.82 16.95
C GLU A 121 -0.68 17.71 16.57
N ALA A 122 -1.23 17.73 15.35
CA ALA A 122 -2.16 16.71 14.88
C ALA A 122 -1.54 15.30 14.91
N THR A 123 -0.25 15.17 14.69
CA THR A 123 0.44 13.88 14.76
C THR A 123 0.99 13.56 16.17
N GLY A 124 1.16 14.55 17.01
CA GLY A 124 1.31 14.37 18.46
C GLY A 124 0.06 13.73 19.07
N PHE A 125 -1.11 14.25 18.70
CA PHE A 125 -2.41 13.70 19.07
C PHE A 125 -2.60 12.28 18.51
N TRP A 126 -2.22 12.03 17.25
CA TRP A 126 -2.19 10.68 16.67
C TRP A 126 -1.43 9.68 17.55
N ARG A 127 -0.21 10.04 17.96
CA ARG A 127 0.64 9.19 18.82
C ARG A 127 -0.03 8.91 20.17
N GLU A 128 -0.63 9.92 20.78
CA GLU A 128 -1.36 9.79 22.05
C GLU A 128 -2.50 8.79 21.93
N VAL A 129 -3.38 8.95 20.95
CA VAL A 129 -4.54 8.07 20.74
C VAL A 129 -4.11 6.63 20.44
N VAL A 130 -3.12 6.42 19.57
CA VAL A 130 -2.58 5.09 19.28
C VAL A 130 -2.00 4.44 20.53
N THR A 131 -1.27 5.20 21.35
CA THR A 131 -0.69 4.70 22.61
C THR A 131 -1.78 4.30 23.61
N ASN A 132 -2.81 5.12 23.76
CA ASN A 132 -3.94 4.83 24.68
C ASN A 132 -4.69 3.57 24.24
N LEU A 133 -4.98 3.45 22.92
CA LEU A 133 -5.66 2.29 22.36
C LEU A 133 -4.88 0.99 22.54
N HIS A 134 -3.54 1.04 22.47
CA HIS A 134 -2.67 -0.12 22.61
C HIS A 134 -2.86 -0.86 23.94
N SER A 135 -3.34 -0.19 24.99
CA SER A 135 -3.64 -0.84 26.28
C SER A 135 -4.60 -2.04 26.14
N ASN A 136 -5.42 -2.07 25.07
CA ASN A 136 -6.34 -3.16 24.77
C ASN A 136 -5.70 -4.31 23.95
N TYR A 137 -4.44 -4.18 23.55
CA TYR A 137 -3.73 -5.09 22.65
C TYR A 137 -2.38 -5.56 23.24
N SER A 138 -2.43 -6.07 24.46
CA SER A 138 -1.23 -6.46 25.23
C SER A 138 -0.35 -7.54 24.57
N ASN A 139 -0.89 -8.26 23.59
CA ASN A 139 -0.16 -9.26 22.81
C ASN A 139 0.59 -8.68 21.59
N VAL A 140 0.42 -7.39 21.29
CA VAL A 140 1.07 -6.71 20.17
C VAL A 140 2.10 -5.72 20.70
N ASN A 141 3.31 -5.74 20.18
CA ASN A 141 4.34 -4.77 20.51
C ASN A 141 4.08 -3.46 19.73
N LEU A 142 4.03 -2.34 20.45
CA LEU A 142 3.93 -1.02 19.83
C LEU A 142 5.26 -0.28 19.93
N SER A 143 5.69 0.28 18.81
CA SER A 143 6.77 1.25 18.74
C SER A 143 6.31 2.51 18.00
N HIS A 144 7.01 3.63 18.21
CA HIS A 144 6.77 4.88 17.49
C HIS A 144 8.02 5.32 16.76
N MET A 145 7.83 5.84 15.55
CA MET A 145 8.95 6.35 14.75
C MET A 145 8.53 7.65 14.05
N TYR A 146 9.44 8.61 13.95
CA TYR A 146 9.21 9.78 13.10
C TYR A 146 9.30 9.38 11.64
N VAL A 147 8.49 9.99 10.79
CA VAL A 147 8.34 9.62 9.37
C VAL A 147 9.66 9.72 8.59
N ASP A 148 10.47 10.72 8.86
CA ASP A 148 11.79 10.88 8.24
C ASP A 148 12.76 9.76 8.63
N ASN A 149 12.74 9.32 9.88
CA ASN A 149 13.52 8.14 10.30
C ASN A 149 12.94 6.86 9.68
N CYS A 150 11.62 6.72 9.61
CA CYS A 150 10.99 5.56 8.99
C CYS A 150 11.41 5.42 7.52
N ALA A 151 11.41 6.49 6.75
CA ALA A 151 11.89 6.51 5.37
C ALA A 151 13.35 6.03 5.27
N MET A 152 14.25 6.55 6.12
CA MET A 152 15.63 6.05 6.17
C MET A 152 15.73 4.57 6.53
N GLN A 153 14.91 4.09 7.46
CA GLN A 153 14.94 2.70 7.92
C GLN A 153 14.34 1.74 6.90
N LEU A 154 13.36 2.14 6.09
CA LEU A 154 12.85 1.35 4.97
C LEU A 154 13.95 0.99 3.98
N VAL A 155 14.86 1.93 3.67
CA VAL A 155 16.01 1.66 2.79
C VAL A 155 17.12 0.87 3.49
N ARG A 156 17.35 1.15 4.80
CA ARG A 156 18.50 0.58 5.54
C ARG A 156 18.24 -0.79 6.13
N ASN A 157 17.07 -0.98 6.76
CA ASN A 157 16.70 -2.19 7.48
C ASN A 157 15.18 -2.39 7.46
N PRO A 158 14.55 -2.63 6.29
CA PRO A 158 13.11 -2.77 6.17
C PRO A 158 12.53 -3.96 6.94
N LYS A 159 13.34 -5.01 7.16
CA LYS A 159 12.91 -6.24 7.85
C LYS A 159 12.64 -6.06 9.35
N GLN A 160 12.94 -4.90 9.92
CA GLN A 160 12.55 -4.57 11.30
C GLN A 160 11.04 -4.30 11.43
N PHE A 161 10.35 -4.01 10.32
CA PHE A 161 8.94 -3.69 10.32
C PHE A 161 8.10 -4.94 10.02
N ASP A 162 7.02 -5.10 10.77
CA ASP A 162 5.93 -6.05 10.49
C ASP A 162 4.71 -5.28 9.95
N VAL A 163 4.11 -4.44 10.80
CA VAL A 163 3.02 -3.53 10.41
C VAL A 163 3.42 -2.09 10.70
N ILE A 164 3.29 -1.23 9.72
CA ILE A 164 3.42 0.23 9.86
C ILE A 164 2.02 0.82 9.82
N VAL A 165 1.60 1.61 10.83
CA VAL A 165 0.38 2.39 10.79
C VAL A 165 0.70 3.87 10.74
N THR A 166 0.06 4.62 9.84
CA THR A 166 0.36 6.04 9.65
C THR A 166 -0.77 6.82 8.98
N THR A 167 -0.61 8.12 8.95
CA THR A 167 -1.53 9.10 8.35
C THR A 167 -1.63 8.95 6.84
N ASN A 168 -2.58 9.64 6.24
CA ASN A 168 -2.86 9.57 4.81
C ASN A 168 -1.64 9.91 3.94
N MET A 169 -1.08 11.10 4.11
CA MET A 169 0.07 11.56 3.31
C MET A 169 1.34 10.75 3.57
N PHE A 170 1.65 10.48 4.83
CA PHE A 170 2.85 9.69 5.15
C PHE A 170 2.73 8.25 4.66
N GLY A 171 1.54 7.67 4.78
CA GLY A 171 1.25 6.32 4.28
C GLY A 171 1.35 6.21 2.76
N ASP A 172 0.98 7.27 2.03
CA ASP A 172 1.18 7.34 0.58
C ASP A 172 2.66 7.27 0.22
N ILE A 173 3.45 8.18 0.80
CA ILE A 173 4.88 8.30 0.51
C ILE A 173 5.65 7.04 0.92
N LEU A 174 5.46 6.57 2.17
CA LEU A 174 6.19 5.41 2.69
C LEU A 174 5.83 4.11 2.00
N SER A 175 4.58 3.94 1.56
CA SER A 175 4.19 2.72 0.84
C SER A 175 4.73 2.71 -0.58
N ASP A 176 4.83 3.86 -1.25
CA ASP A 176 5.46 3.96 -2.56
C ASP A 176 6.97 3.73 -2.44
N GLU A 177 7.64 4.23 -1.40
CA GLU A 177 9.02 3.89 -1.07
C GLU A 177 9.20 2.40 -0.83
N ALA A 178 8.34 1.79 0.02
CA ALA A 178 8.36 0.36 0.29
C ALA A 178 8.13 -0.48 -0.98
N SER A 179 7.40 0.06 -1.95
CA SER A 179 7.17 -0.58 -3.24
C SER A 179 8.47 -0.83 -4.01
N MET A 180 9.39 0.11 -3.94
CA MET A 180 10.66 0.00 -4.66
C MET A 180 11.58 -1.07 -4.08
N LEU A 181 11.34 -1.49 -2.84
CA LEU A 181 12.09 -2.61 -2.22
C LEU A 181 11.83 -3.93 -2.94
N THR A 182 10.62 -4.10 -3.51
CA THR A 182 10.21 -5.33 -4.20
C THR A 182 10.64 -5.41 -5.66
N GLY A 183 11.23 -4.34 -6.19
CA GLY A 183 11.75 -4.25 -7.55
C GLY A 183 10.75 -3.75 -8.60
N SER A 184 9.44 -3.82 -8.36
CA SER A 184 8.42 -3.25 -9.26
C SER A 184 7.11 -2.97 -8.55
N ILE A 185 6.53 -1.81 -8.83
CA ILE A 185 5.16 -1.45 -8.41
C ILE A 185 4.09 -2.38 -9.01
N GLY A 186 4.40 -3.07 -10.12
CA GLY A 186 3.54 -4.09 -10.75
C GLY A 186 3.36 -5.37 -9.93
N MET A 187 4.07 -5.50 -8.81
CA MET A 187 3.96 -6.64 -7.88
C MET A 187 3.12 -6.33 -6.64
N LEU A 188 2.61 -5.11 -6.49
CA LEU A 188 2.03 -4.63 -5.24
C LEU A 188 0.52 -4.51 -5.30
N PRO A 189 -0.19 -5.44 -4.63
CA PRO A 189 -1.62 -5.36 -4.46
C PRO A 189 -1.98 -4.31 -3.41
N SER A 190 -3.23 -3.90 -3.36
CA SER A 190 -3.79 -3.16 -2.24
C SER A 190 -5.25 -3.50 -1.94
N ALA A 191 -5.65 -3.27 -0.70
CA ALA A 191 -7.03 -3.33 -0.25
C ALA A 191 -7.39 -2.03 0.46
N SER A 192 -8.47 -1.39 0.05
CA SER A 192 -9.07 -0.26 0.75
C SER A 192 -10.33 -0.75 1.45
N LEU A 193 -10.34 -0.72 2.78
CA LEU A 193 -11.40 -1.30 3.60
C LEU A 193 -12.22 -0.19 4.29
N GLY A 194 -13.52 -0.40 4.36
CA GLY A 194 -14.47 0.35 5.16
C GLY A 194 -15.32 -0.61 6.02
N GLU A 195 -16.31 -0.09 6.71
CA GLU A 195 -17.21 -0.93 7.54
C GLU A 195 -18.10 -1.87 6.72
N LYS A 196 -18.53 -1.43 5.53
CA LYS A 196 -19.51 -2.16 4.69
C LYS A 196 -18.98 -2.51 3.31
N HIS A 197 -18.02 -1.76 2.83
CA HIS A 197 -17.50 -1.86 1.48
C HIS A 197 -15.99 -2.00 1.50
N ALA A 198 -15.46 -2.62 0.46
CA ALA A 198 -14.02 -2.68 0.21
C ALA A 198 -13.74 -2.50 -1.28
N MET A 199 -12.54 -2.02 -1.60
CA MET A 199 -12.05 -1.89 -2.96
C MET A 199 -10.66 -2.53 -3.04
N TYR A 200 -10.45 -3.32 -4.07
CA TYR A 200 -9.21 -4.05 -4.31
C TYR A 200 -8.62 -3.62 -5.64
N GLU A 201 -7.45 -3.06 -5.61
CA GLU A 201 -6.79 -2.50 -6.78
C GLU A 201 -5.27 -2.61 -6.65
N PRO A 202 -4.50 -2.66 -7.75
CA PRO A 202 -3.05 -2.51 -7.66
C PRO A 202 -2.69 -1.10 -7.18
N ILE A 203 -1.49 -0.95 -6.60
CA ILE A 203 -1.00 0.37 -6.16
C ILE A 203 -0.70 1.29 -7.36
N HIS A 204 -0.19 0.72 -8.47
CA HIS A 204 0.20 1.47 -9.65
C HIS A 204 -0.96 2.19 -10.35
N GLY A 205 -0.66 3.28 -11.03
CA GLY A 205 -1.61 4.03 -11.87
C GLY A 205 -1.89 3.36 -13.23
N SER A 206 -2.48 4.12 -14.13
CA SER A 206 -2.97 3.66 -15.44
C SER A 206 -1.88 3.44 -16.52
N ALA A 207 -0.64 3.90 -16.29
CA ALA A 207 0.50 3.78 -17.21
C ALA A 207 0.13 4.06 -18.69
N PRO A 208 -0.30 5.29 -19.02
CA PRO A 208 -0.85 5.62 -20.33
C PRO A 208 0.17 5.50 -21.47
N ASP A 209 1.44 5.53 -21.14
CA ASP A 209 2.59 5.37 -22.05
C ASP A 209 2.69 3.96 -22.65
N ILE A 210 2.27 2.93 -21.90
CA ILE A 210 2.26 1.52 -22.36
C ILE A 210 0.86 1.01 -22.70
N ALA A 211 -0.16 1.87 -22.65
CA ALA A 211 -1.54 1.46 -22.94
C ALA A 211 -1.67 0.85 -24.35
N GLY A 212 -2.34 -0.30 -24.45
CA GLY A 212 -2.53 -1.06 -25.71
C GLY A 212 -1.34 -1.91 -26.14
N GLN A 213 -0.19 -1.81 -25.49
CA GLN A 213 1.03 -2.56 -25.88
C GLN A 213 1.11 -3.96 -25.27
N LYS A 214 0.19 -4.32 -24.38
CA LYS A 214 0.15 -5.63 -23.66
C LYS A 214 1.42 -5.92 -22.83
N LEU A 215 2.04 -4.88 -22.29
CA LEU A 215 3.29 -4.95 -21.52
C LEU A 215 3.06 -4.89 -20.00
N ALA A 216 1.92 -4.37 -19.55
CA ALA A 216 1.63 -4.19 -18.14
C ALA A 216 1.68 -5.52 -17.38
N ASN A 217 2.29 -5.49 -16.18
CA ASN A 217 2.32 -6.63 -15.27
C ASN A 217 0.93 -6.81 -14.62
N PRO A 218 0.27 -7.97 -14.75
CA PRO A 218 -1.05 -8.21 -14.16
C PRO A 218 -0.98 -8.72 -12.71
N LEU A 219 0.21 -9.02 -12.18
CA LEU A 219 0.36 -9.76 -10.92
C LEU A 219 -0.17 -9.00 -9.72
N ALA A 220 0.03 -7.67 -9.66
CA ALA A 220 -0.54 -6.85 -8.58
C ALA A 220 -2.08 -6.94 -8.54
N THR A 221 -2.75 -6.92 -9.70
CA THR A 221 -4.21 -7.06 -9.78
C THR A 221 -4.65 -8.47 -9.34
N ILE A 222 -3.95 -9.51 -9.78
CA ILE A 222 -4.23 -10.91 -9.40
C ILE A 222 -4.05 -11.09 -7.88
N LEU A 223 -2.97 -10.56 -7.31
CA LEU A 223 -2.73 -10.59 -5.86
C LEU A 223 -3.78 -9.79 -5.07
N SER A 224 -4.30 -8.69 -5.66
CA SER A 224 -5.39 -7.92 -5.03
C SER A 224 -6.68 -8.75 -4.91
N VAL A 225 -6.95 -9.67 -5.86
CA VAL A 225 -8.05 -10.65 -5.74
C VAL A 225 -7.79 -11.60 -4.56
N GLY A 226 -6.57 -12.03 -4.33
CA GLY A 226 -6.18 -12.79 -3.13
C GLY A 226 -6.54 -12.03 -1.84
N MET A 227 -6.19 -10.75 -1.77
CA MET A 227 -6.55 -9.90 -0.63
C MET A 227 -8.07 -9.78 -0.44
N MET A 228 -8.87 -9.78 -1.52
CA MET A 228 -10.34 -9.79 -1.41
C MET A 228 -10.85 -11.04 -0.70
N PHE A 229 -10.35 -12.21 -1.04
CA PHE A 229 -10.70 -13.44 -0.34
C PHE A 229 -10.32 -13.38 1.13
N LYS A 230 -9.12 -12.91 1.44
CA LYS A 230 -8.59 -12.81 2.81
C LYS A 230 -9.37 -11.81 3.67
N TYR A 231 -9.55 -10.58 3.20
CA TYR A 231 -10.05 -9.48 4.06
C TYR A 231 -11.56 -9.25 3.99
N SER A 232 -12.23 -9.56 2.87
CA SER A 232 -13.69 -9.39 2.76
C SER A 232 -14.48 -10.68 2.91
N LEU A 233 -13.90 -11.82 2.52
CA LEU A 233 -14.59 -13.10 2.51
C LEU A 233 -14.13 -14.05 3.63
N ASP A 234 -13.16 -13.61 4.42
CA ASP A 234 -12.52 -14.41 5.51
C ASP A 234 -12.06 -15.81 5.03
N ARG A 235 -11.46 -15.84 3.85
CA ARG A 235 -11.00 -17.04 3.17
C ARG A 235 -9.51 -16.94 2.88
N GLU A 236 -8.69 -17.41 3.81
CA GLU A 236 -7.20 -17.39 3.69
C GLU A 236 -6.71 -18.36 2.61
N GLU A 237 -7.35 -19.52 2.47
CA GLU A 237 -6.91 -20.57 1.56
C GLU A 237 -6.85 -20.14 0.09
N PRO A 238 -7.88 -19.50 -0.52
CA PRO A 238 -7.77 -18.97 -1.88
C PRO A 238 -6.70 -17.89 -2.04
N ASN A 239 -6.44 -17.08 -1.04
CA ASN A 239 -5.32 -16.12 -1.06
C ASN A 239 -3.99 -16.85 -1.18
N THR A 240 -3.76 -17.87 -0.35
CA THR A 240 -2.55 -18.69 -0.38
C THR A 240 -2.37 -19.40 -1.72
N TRP A 241 -3.46 -19.89 -2.33
CA TRP A 241 -3.39 -20.51 -3.67
C TRP A 241 -2.95 -19.50 -4.73
N ILE A 242 -3.50 -18.29 -4.72
CA ILE A 242 -3.14 -17.23 -5.67
C ILE A 242 -1.66 -16.84 -5.51
N GLU A 243 -1.21 -16.58 -4.28
CA GLU A 243 0.20 -16.25 -4.01
C GLU A 243 1.14 -17.36 -4.47
N SER A 244 0.81 -18.61 -4.15
CA SER A 244 1.58 -19.79 -4.56
C SER A 244 1.60 -20.02 -6.08
N ALA A 245 0.49 -19.71 -6.79
CA ALA A 245 0.44 -19.80 -8.25
C ALA A 245 1.35 -18.74 -8.89
N VAL A 246 1.32 -17.52 -8.39
CA VAL A 246 2.24 -16.45 -8.82
C VAL A 246 3.70 -16.85 -8.58
N GLU A 247 4.02 -17.35 -7.39
CA GLU A 247 5.37 -17.80 -7.04
C GLU A 247 5.85 -18.91 -8.00
N SER A 248 5.00 -19.93 -8.27
CA SER A 248 5.32 -21.03 -9.18
C SER A 248 5.62 -20.54 -10.63
N VAL A 249 4.92 -19.53 -11.13
CA VAL A 249 5.22 -18.93 -12.44
C VAL A 249 6.55 -18.21 -12.42
N LEU A 250 6.83 -17.45 -11.36
CA LEU A 250 8.09 -16.74 -11.21
C LEU A 250 9.30 -17.68 -11.06
N GLU A 251 9.15 -18.80 -10.35
CA GLU A 251 10.19 -19.84 -10.21
C GLU A 251 10.54 -20.50 -11.54
N LYS A 252 9.58 -20.60 -12.48
CA LYS A 252 9.83 -21.07 -13.85
C LYS A 252 10.61 -20.10 -14.73
N GLY A 253 11.03 -18.97 -14.16
CA GLY A 253 11.83 -17.96 -14.87
C GLY A 253 11.01 -17.09 -15.83
N VAL A 254 9.68 -17.04 -15.70
CA VAL A 254 8.83 -16.18 -16.52
C VAL A 254 8.70 -14.80 -15.89
N ARG A 255 8.82 -13.75 -16.69
CA ARG A 255 8.83 -12.34 -16.25
C ARG A 255 8.03 -11.45 -17.20
N THR A 256 7.40 -10.43 -16.66
CA THR A 256 7.02 -9.24 -17.44
C THR A 256 8.22 -8.28 -17.50
N ARG A 257 8.15 -7.32 -18.39
CA ARG A 257 9.27 -6.39 -18.66
C ARG A 257 9.78 -5.67 -17.43
N ASP A 258 8.90 -5.24 -16.55
CA ASP A 258 9.18 -4.47 -15.33
C ASP A 258 9.97 -5.24 -14.26
N ILE A 259 9.87 -6.57 -14.26
CA ILE A 259 10.57 -7.49 -13.33
C ILE A 259 11.59 -8.37 -14.04
N MET A 260 12.04 -7.96 -15.23
CA MET A 260 12.94 -8.75 -16.06
C MET A 260 14.34 -8.83 -15.45
N SER A 261 14.98 -9.98 -15.56
CA SER A 261 16.37 -10.21 -15.16
C SER A 261 17.08 -11.13 -16.14
N PRO A 262 18.44 -11.13 -16.20
CA PRO A 262 19.20 -11.96 -17.12
C PRO A 262 18.84 -13.45 -17.02
N GLY A 263 18.68 -14.09 -18.18
CA GLY A 263 18.35 -15.52 -18.28
C GLY A 263 16.88 -15.87 -18.14
N MET A 264 16.00 -14.88 -17.87
CA MET A 264 14.55 -15.09 -17.74
C MET A 264 13.83 -14.93 -19.08
N LYS A 265 12.61 -15.47 -19.15
CA LYS A 265 11.74 -15.40 -20.34
C LYS A 265 10.74 -14.25 -20.19
N GLU A 266 10.87 -13.23 -21.07
CA GLU A 266 9.90 -12.13 -21.12
C GLU A 266 8.57 -12.59 -21.73
N VAL A 267 7.45 -12.19 -21.09
CA VAL A 267 6.08 -12.41 -21.58
C VAL A 267 5.23 -11.15 -21.38
N GLY A 268 4.18 -11.02 -22.20
CA GLY A 268 3.22 -9.92 -22.04
C GLY A 268 2.14 -10.20 -21.00
N THR A 269 1.30 -9.18 -20.78
CA THR A 269 0.19 -9.19 -19.79
C THR A 269 -0.69 -10.43 -19.87
N GLN A 270 -1.21 -10.76 -21.07
CA GLN A 270 -2.11 -11.88 -21.27
C GLN A 270 -1.44 -13.22 -20.91
N THR A 271 -0.27 -13.47 -21.46
CA THR A 271 0.46 -14.72 -21.22
C THR A 271 0.81 -14.91 -19.75
N MET A 272 1.19 -13.84 -19.04
CA MET A 272 1.45 -13.91 -17.60
C MET A 272 0.18 -14.31 -16.84
N GLY A 273 -0.97 -13.70 -17.16
CA GLY A 273 -2.25 -14.03 -16.55
C GLY A 273 -2.68 -15.47 -16.80
N ASP A 274 -2.55 -15.95 -18.05
CA ASP A 274 -2.89 -17.32 -18.44
C ASP A 274 -2.04 -18.36 -17.68
N LEU A 275 -0.74 -18.11 -17.56
CA LEU A 275 0.18 -18.99 -16.81
C LEU A 275 -0.17 -19.06 -15.32
N VAL A 276 -0.56 -17.94 -14.70
CA VAL A 276 -1.01 -17.96 -13.29
C VAL A 276 -2.32 -18.74 -13.15
N ALA A 277 -3.26 -18.59 -14.09
CA ALA A 277 -4.51 -19.33 -14.09
C ALA A 277 -4.27 -20.85 -14.23
N GLU A 278 -3.35 -21.27 -15.11
CA GLU A 278 -2.95 -22.67 -15.27
C GLU A 278 -2.35 -23.25 -13.96
N GLU A 279 -1.50 -22.50 -13.26
CA GLU A 279 -0.95 -22.96 -11.98
C GLU A 279 -2.02 -23.05 -10.88
N LEU A 280 -3.00 -22.14 -10.90
CA LEU A 280 -4.11 -22.16 -9.97
C LEU A 280 -5.01 -23.39 -10.16
N GLU A 281 -5.31 -23.76 -11.43
CA GLU A 281 -6.10 -24.95 -11.75
C GLU A 281 -5.43 -26.25 -11.28
N LYS A 282 -4.11 -26.35 -11.35
CA LYS A 282 -3.36 -27.51 -10.84
C LYS A 282 -3.54 -27.68 -9.33
N LYS A 283 -3.57 -26.57 -8.57
CA LYS A 283 -3.75 -26.60 -7.11
C LYS A 283 -5.17 -26.99 -6.68
N LYS A 284 -6.18 -26.73 -7.51
CA LYS A 284 -7.57 -27.15 -7.25
C LYS A 284 -7.77 -28.66 -7.39
N ASN A 285 -6.93 -29.31 -8.19
CA ASN A 285 -7.08 -30.72 -8.55
C ASN A 285 -6.10 -31.67 -7.82
N GLY A 286 -5.26 -31.14 -6.94
CA GLY A 286 -4.33 -31.87 -6.09
C GLY A 286 -4.65 -31.69 -4.62
#